data_757f5aa9db46a93c62d98a05e6c01c57
#
_entry.id   757f5aa9db46a93c62d98a05e6c01c57
#
_cell.length_a   1.000
_cell.length_b   1.000
_cell.length_c   1.000
_cell.angle_alpha   90.00
_cell.angle_beta   90.00
_cell.angle_gamma   90.00
#
_symmetry.space_group_name_H-M   'P 1'
#
loop_
_entity.id
_entity.type
_entity.pdbx_description
1 polymer ?
#
loop_
_entity_poly.entity_id
_entity_poly.type
_entity_poly.pdbx_seq_one_letter_code
_entity_poly.pdbx_strand_id
1 'polypeptide(L)'
;AIMKIETNNYEQTLRMMMAGRFDAGIGSNVGLYFNAERAGIRREQLAPPLVLGEKHFFLHFSRKTADAETIAAVTEAVQRLQARGEIRRIIQKYVGTMPTEGTKSGK
;
A
#
# COMPACT_ATOMS: atom_id res chain seq x y z
N ALA A 1 12.21 -14.64 21.62
CA ALA A 1 12.64 -14.23 20.29
C ALA A 1 11.47 -14.23 19.33
N ILE A 2 11.52 -13.36 18.36
CA ILE A 2 10.48 -13.28 17.34
C ILE A 2 10.82 -14.20 16.19
N MET A 3 9.90 -15.08 15.87
CA MET A 3 10.09 -15.99 14.75
C MET A 3 9.57 -15.32 13.48
N LYS A 4 10.38 -15.31 12.44
CA LYS A 4 10.04 -14.67 11.19
C LYS A 4 9.69 -15.72 10.15
N ILE A 5 8.56 -15.53 9.47
CA ILE A 5 8.12 -16.41 8.39
C ILE A 5 8.01 -15.58 7.13
N GLU A 6 8.64 -16.04 6.06
CA GLU A 6 8.58 -15.34 4.79
C GLU A 6 7.45 -15.88 3.96
N THR A 7 6.77 -14.98 3.28
CA THR A 7 5.66 -15.34 2.40
C THR A 7 5.92 -14.80 1.00
N ASN A 8 5.18 -15.33 0.04
CA ASN A 8 5.40 -14.97 -1.36
C ASN A 8 4.69 -13.70 -1.78
N ASN A 9 3.57 -13.39 -1.16
CA ASN A 9 2.81 -12.19 -1.53
C ASN A 9 1.85 -11.84 -0.40
N TYR A 10 1.17 -10.71 -0.57
CA TYR A 10 0.28 -10.22 0.47
C TYR A 10 -0.92 -11.14 0.68
N GLU A 11 -1.43 -11.74 -0.38
CA GLU A 11 -2.56 -12.63 -0.22
C GLU A 11 -2.19 -13.82 0.67
N GLN A 12 -1.03 -14.40 0.46
CA GLN A 12 -0.57 -15.50 1.29
C GLN A 12 -0.37 -15.06 2.73
N THR A 13 0.22 -13.88 2.92
CA THR A 13 0.41 -13.34 4.26
C THR A 13 -0.92 -13.25 5.00
N LEU A 14 -1.92 -12.70 4.34
CA LEU A 14 -3.22 -12.50 4.99
C LEU A 14 -3.91 -13.82 5.27
N ARG A 15 -3.84 -14.76 4.35
CA ARG A 15 -4.47 -16.06 4.57
C ARG A 15 -3.86 -16.80 5.73
N MET A 16 -2.54 -16.78 5.82
CA MET A 16 -1.86 -17.47 6.91
C MET A 16 -2.14 -16.81 8.24
N MET A 17 -2.21 -15.47 8.24
CA MET A 17 -2.52 -14.77 9.47
C MET A 17 -3.94 -15.07 9.93
N MET A 18 -4.90 -15.09 9.01
CA MET A 18 -6.29 -15.42 9.38
C MET A 18 -6.42 -16.87 9.82
N ALA A 19 -5.56 -17.74 9.33
CA ALA A 19 -5.57 -19.13 9.75
C ALA A 19 -4.86 -19.38 11.07
N GLY A 20 -4.33 -18.32 11.68
CA GLY A 20 -3.67 -18.46 12.98
C GLY A 20 -2.24 -18.95 12.92
N ARG A 21 -1.62 -18.93 11.74
CA ARG A 21 -0.26 -19.43 11.62
C ARG A 21 0.76 -18.45 12.19
N PHE A 22 0.43 -17.17 12.21
CA PHE A 22 1.22 -16.16 12.89
C PHE A 22 0.29 -15.00 13.24
N ASP A 23 0.79 -14.10 14.05
CA ASP A 23 -0.04 -13.07 14.65
C ASP A 23 0.04 -11.72 13.95
N ALA A 24 1.07 -11.48 13.16
CA ALA A 24 1.26 -10.17 12.55
C ALA A 24 1.95 -10.30 11.21
N GLY A 25 1.58 -9.41 10.30
CA GLY A 25 2.22 -9.31 9.01
C GLY A 25 2.75 -7.91 8.79
N ILE A 26 3.77 -7.79 7.96
CA ILE A 26 4.37 -6.51 7.66
C ILE A 26 4.25 -6.23 6.17
N GLY A 27 3.97 -4.98 5.82
CA GLY A 27 3.84 -4.60 4.43
C GLY A 27 3.32 -3.18 4.33
N SER A 28 3.07 -2.75 3.09
CA SER A 28 2.49 -1.43 2.88
C SER A 28 1.00 -1.48 3.19
N ASN A 29 0.46 -0.36 3.67
CA ASN A 29 -0.95 -0.33 3.99
C ASN A 29 -1.80 -0.51 2.74
N VAL A 30 -1.41 0.08 1.61
CA VAL A 30 -2.16 -0.09 0.38
C VAL A 30 -2.19 -1.55 -0.04
N GLY A 31 -1.03 -2.20 -0.04
CA GLY A 31 -0.97 -3.60 -0.45
C GLY A 31 -1.75 -4.52 0.45
N LEU A 32 -1.63 -4.33 1.76
CA LEU A 32 -2.33 -5.21 2.69
C LEU A 32 -3.84 -4.99 2.65
N TYR A 33 -4.29 -3.75 2.66
CA TYR A 33 -5.73 -3.51 2.69
C TYR A 33 -6.40 -3.84 1.37
N PHE A 34 -5.72 -3.58 0.24
CA PHE A 34 -6.27 -3.94 -1.05
C PHE A 34 -6.45 -5.45 -1.16
N ASN A 35 -5.45 -6.20 -0.75
CA ASN A 35 -5.53 -7.65 -0.83
C ASN A 35 -6.51 -8.22 0.20
N ALA A 36 -6.63 -7.59 1.35
CA ALA A 36 -7.61 -8.02 2.33
C ALA A 36 -9.01 -7.87 1.78
N GLU A 37 -9.29 -6.76 1.13
CA GLU A 37 -10.61 -6.55 0.55
C GLU A 37 -10.92 -7.60 -0.51
N ARG A 38 -9.95 -7.89 -1.37
CA ARG A 38 -10.15 -8.89 -2.40
C ARG A 38 -10.34 -10.28 -1.84
N ALA A 39 -9.75 -10.55 -0.69
CA ALA A 39 -9.89 -11.86 -0.04
C ALA A 39 -11.12 -11.97 0.83
N GLY A 40 -11.90 -10.90 0.94
CA GLY A 40 -13.10 -10.92 1.77
C GLY A 40 -12.84 -10.76 3.25
N ILE A 41 -11.66 -10.26 3.61
CA ILE A 41 -11.32 -10.02 5.00
C ILE A 41 -11.79 -8.63 5.38
N ARG A 42 -12.62 -8.54 6.40
CA ARG A 42 -13.17 -7.27 6.82
C ARG A 42 -12.18 -6.52 7.71
N ARG A 43 -12.28 -5.19 7.68
CA ARG A 43 -11.40 -4.36 8.48
C ARG A 43 -11.47 -4.69 9.96
N GLU A 44 -12.64 -5.08 10.41
CA GLU A 44 -12.84 -5.42 11.83
C GLU A 44 -12.04 -6.64 12.25
N GLN A 45 -11.65 -7.46 11.30
CA GLN A 45 -10.86 -8.64 11.62
C GLN A 45 -9.38 -8.31 11.78
N LEU A 46 -9.00 -7.09 11.46
CA LEU A 46 -7.61 -6.65 11.58
C LEU A 46 -7.53 -5.59 12.67
N ALA A 47 -6.58 -5.77 13.58
CA ALA A 47 -6.36 -4.77 14.63
C ALA A 47 -5.76 -3.51 14.02
N PRO A 48 -5.83 -2.38 14.73
CA PRO A 48 -5.19 -1.17 14.24
C PRO A 48 -3.70 -1.41 14.02
N PRO A 49 -3.16 -0.89 12.94
CA PRO A 49 -1.76 -1.17 12.60
C PRO A 49 -0.79 -0.34 13.42
N LEU A 50 0.41 -0.86 13.54
CA LEU A 50 1.54 -0.11 14.07
C LEU A 50 2.33 0.44 12.89
N VAL A 51 2.49 1.74 12.84
CA VAL A 51 3.22 2.37 11.74
C VAL A 51 4.71 2.28 12.03
N LEU A 52 5.43 1.55 11.19
CA LEU A 52 6.86 1.39 11.34
C LEU A 52 7.65 2.47 10.60
N GLY A 53 7.02 3.11 9.62
CA GLY A 53 7.68 4.15 8.86
C GLY A 53 6.82 4.55 7.70
N GLU A 54 7.24 5.60 7.01
CA GLU A 54 6.56 6.07 5.82
C GLU A 54 7.45 5.87 4.63
N LYS A 55 6.84 5.47 3.52
CA LYS A 55 7.57 5.28 2.29
C LYS A 55 6.99 6.15 1.21
N HIS A 56 7.89 6.72 0.41
CA HIS A 56 7.48 7.37 -0.81
C HIS A 56 7.48 6.36 -1.93
N PHE A 57 6.47 6.43 -2.77
CA PHE A 57 6.43 5.61 -3.96
C PHE A 57 7.01 6.39 -5.11
N PHE A 58 7.77 5.71 -5.94
CA PHE A 58 8.45 6.34 -7.05
C PHE A 58 7.99 5.71 -8.35
N LEU A 59 7.76 6.56 -9.33
CA LEU A 59 7.46 6.09 -10.68
C LEU A 59 8.78 5.93 -11.42
N HIS A 60 9.03 4.73 -11.89
CA HIS A 60 10.28 4.42 -12.56
C HIS A 60 10.05 4.26 -14.05
N PHE A 61 11.01 4.72 -14.83
CA PHE A 61 10.94 4.62 -16.27
C PHE A 61 12.04 3.72 -16.77
N SER A 62 11.79 3.04 -17.89
CA SER A 62 12.81 2.22 -18.51
C SER A 62 13.83 3.12 -19.20
N ARG A 63 15.08 2.94 -18.85
CA ARG A 63 16.14 3.72 -19.50
C ARG A 63 16.27 3.34 -20.96
N LYS A 64 15.86 2.12 -21.32
CA LYS A 64 15.98 1.67 -22.68
C LYS A 64 14.88 2.20 -23.60
N THR A 65 13.66 2.29 -23.09
CA THR A 65 12.52 2.54 -23.96
C THR A 65 11.84 3.88 -23.75
N ALA A 66 12.02 4.51 -22.58
CA ALA A 66 11.36 5.78 -22.33
C ALA A 66 12.28 6.92 -22.75
N ASP A 67 11.75 7.79 -23.59
CA ASP A 67 12.52 8.95 -24.02
C ASP A 67 12.22 10.13 -23.10
N ALA A 68 13.02 11.19 -23.26
CA ALA A 68 12.91 12.34 -22.37
C ALA A 68 11.55 13.02 -22.48
N GLU A 69 11.00 13.04 -23.67
CA GLU A 69 9.72 13.68 -23.87
C GLU A 69 8.59 12.93 -23.15
N THR A 70 8.61 11.60 -23.25
CA THR A 70 7.63 10.78 -22.56
C THR A 70 7.76 10.92 -21.05
N ILE A 71 9.01 10.89 -20.57
CA ILE A 71 9.23 11.03 -19.13
C ILE A 71 8.68 12.35 -18.63
N ALA A 72 8.95 13.43 -19.36
CA ALA A 72 8.46 14.74 -18.93
C ALA A 72 6.94 14.80 -18.97
N ALA A 73 6.32 14.25 -20.01
CA ALA A 73 4.87 14.30 -20.13
C ALA A 73 4.18 13.51 -19.04
N VAL A 74 4.68 12.31 -18.73
CA VAL A 74 4.07 11.50 -17.69
C VAL A 74 4.30 12.13 -16.30
N THR A 75 5.50 12.63 -16.08
CA THR A 75 5.80 13.29 -14.82
C THR A 75 4.86 14.45 -14.57
N GLU A 76 4.66 15.29 -15.58
CA GLU A 76 3.79 16.42 -15.43
C GLU A 76 2.34 15.99 -15.19
N ALA A 77 1.89 14.96 -15.91
CA ALA A 77 0.53 14.47 -15.73
C ALA A 77 0.30 13.94 -14.31
N VAL A 78 1.27 13.20 -13.78
CA VAL A 78 1.14 12.66 -12.43
C VAL A 78 1.14 13.79 -11.42
N GLN A 79 1.98 14.79 -11.61
CA GLN A 79 2.00 15.93 -10.69
C GLN A 79 0.69 16.68 -10.69
N ARG A 80 0.06 16.83 -11.85
CA ARG A 80 -1.26 17.46 -11.90
C ARG A 80 -2.31 16.63 -11.18
N LEU A 81 -2.27 15.32 -11.35
CA LEU A 81 -3.22 14.45 -10.66
C LEU A 81 -3.03 14.51 -9.15
N GLN A 82 -1.79 14.58 -8.70
CA GLN A 82 -1.53 14.72 -7.28
C GLN A 82 -2.07 16.03 -6.74
N ALA A 83 -1.86 17.10 -7.48
CA ALA A 83 -2.31 18.41 -7.04
C ALA A 83 -3.82 18.49 -6.92
N ARG A 84 -4.55 17.73 -7.75
CA ARG A 84 -6.00 17.69 -7.69
C ARG A 84 -6.54 16.70 -6.69
N GLY A 85 -5.69 15.93 -6.03
CA GLY A 85 -6.14 14.90 -5.12
C GLY A 85 -6.67 13.66 -5.80
N GLU A 86 -6.41 13.49 -7.09
CA GLU A 86 -6.92 12.34 -7.81
C GLU A 86 -6.25 11.05 -7.40
N ILE A 87 -4.95 11.10 -7.12
CA ILE A 87 -4.25 9.91 -6.68
C ILE A 87 -4.84 9.41 -5.38
N ARG A 88 -5.09 10.31 -4.45
CA ARG A 88 -5.70 9.93 -3.18
C ARG A 88 -7.09 9.35 -3.38
N ARG A 89 -7.86 9.93 -4.30
CA ARG A 89 -9.20 9.45 -4.58
C ARG A 89 -9.17 8.03 -5.13
N ILE A 90 -8.21 7.75 -6.02
CA ILE A 90 -8.07 6.42 -6.58
C ILE A 90 -7.72 5.41 -5.49
N ILE A 91 -6.78 5.76 -4.64
CA ILE A 91 -6.40 4.86 -3.55
C ILE A 91 -7.61 4.58 -2.66
N GLN A 92 -8.36 5.60 -2.31
CA GLN A 92 -9.53 5.41 -1.46
C GLN A 92 -10.57 4.54 -2.13
N LYS A 93 -10.69 4.63 -3.45
CA LYS A 93 -11.65 3.81 -4.16
C LYS A 93 -11.34 2.32 -4.00
N TYR A 94 -10.08 1.95 -4.00
CA TYR A 94 -9.71 0.54 -3.97
C TYR A 94 -9.46 -0.02 -2.59
N VAL A 95 -9.07 0.81 -1.62
CA VAL A 95 -8.73 0.31 -0.30
C VAL A 95 -9.48 1.01 0.82
N GLY A 96 -10.32 1.97 0.49
CA GLY A 96 -11.06 2.70 1.50
C GLY A 96 -10.16 3.65 2.27
N THR A 97 -10.66 4.13 3.40
CA THR A 97 -9.90 5.09 4.19
C THR A 97 -8.75 4.39 4.89
N MET A 98 -7.57 4.99 4.77
CA MET A 98 -6.38 4.45 5.41
C MET A 98 -6.31 4.88 6.85
N PRO A 99 -6.33 3.95 7.79
CA PRO A 99 -6.29 4.34 9.20
C PRO A 99 -4.96 4.96 9.61
N THR A 100 -3.89 4.62 8.94
CA THR A 100 -2.58 5.11 9.33
C THR A 100 -2.35 6.55 8.97
N GLU A 101 -3.16 7.10 8.09
CA GLU A 101 -2.93 8.46 7.68
C GLU A 101 -3.08 9.44 8.82
N GLY A 102 -4.03 9.18 9.66
CA GLY A 102 -4.21 10.05 10.79
C GLY A 102 -3.09 9.92 11.79
N THR A 103 -2.61 8.72 11.98
CA THR A 103 -1.62 8.51 13.02
C THR A 103 -0.28 9.10 12.67
N LYS A 104 0.11 9.03 11.41
CA LYS A 104 1.43 9.52 11.13
C LYS A 104 1.48 11.01 11.18
N SER A 105 0.41 11.65 10.98
CA SER A 105 0.44 13.08 11.08
C SER A 105 0.61 13.51 12.48
N GLY A 106 0.45 12.62 13.37
CA GLY A 106 0.78 13.00 14.69
C GLY A 106 2.16 13.51 14.75
N LYS A 107 2.71 13.65 13.74
CA LYS A 107 3.92 14.12 13.73
C LYS A 107 4.20 15.22 13.58
#